data_309788b03e80477ee3957f2956061272
#
_entry.id   309788b03e80477ee3957f2956061272
#
_cell.length_a   1.000
_cell.length_b   1.000
_cell.length_c   1.000
_cell.angle_alpha   90.00
_cell.angle_beta   90.00
_cell.angle_gamma   90.00
#
_symmetry.space_group_name_H-M   'P 1'
#
loop_
_entity.id
_entity.type
_entity.pdbx_description
1 polymer ?
#
loop_
_entity_poly.entity_id
_entity_poly.type
_entity_poly.pdbx_seq_one_letter_code
_entity_poly.pdbx_strand_id
1 'polypeptide(L)'
;DIQSGFIANVGLNIFNQYVLESLDESIESIKPVIKPDIKLDCFWGSSIPKSYVDADSERIDIYKRLEHTHHSKVDEVKDEIIDRFGELPEVSNNLFITAKIRSVLSEKNILRCKIRESQIELFPVDLTEEVNLRIKTLDKKFIFRNKRLVLNFKDVLTPDSVYGILNSSL
;
A
#
# COMPACT_ATOMS: atom_id res chain seq x y z
N ASP A 1 -20.18 -14.84 -1.82
CA ASP A 1 -20.76 -13.66 -1.21
C ASP A 1 -20.21 -12.39 -1.90
N ILE A 2 -21.14 -11.57 -2.39
CA ILE A 2 -20.82 -10.34 -3.15
C ILE A 2 -20.00 -9.36 -2.30
N GLN A 3 -20.24 -9.27 -1.01
CA GLN A 3 -19.48 -8.37 -0.11
C GLN A 3 -18.05 -8.83 0.10
N SER A 4 -17.80 -10.12 0.23
CA SER A 4 -16.45 -10.66 0.36
C SER A 4 -15.63 -10.43 -0.92
N GLY A 5 -16.23 -10.62 -2.09
CA GLY A 5 -15.60 -10.32 -3.37
C GLY A 5 -15.34 -8.84 -3.56
N PHE A 6 -16.25 -7.99 -3.12
CA PHE A 6 -16.10 -6.53 -3.16
C PHE A 6 -14.91 -6.08 -2.30
N ILE A 7 -14.82 -6.52 -1.05
CA ILE A 7 -13.72 -6.14 -0.15
C ILE A 7 -12.38 -6.64 -0.69
N ALA A 8 -12.32 -7.84 -1.25
CA ALA A 8 -11.09 -8.39 -1.79
C ALA A 8 -10.60 -7.66 -3.05
N ASN A 9 -11.53 -7.20 -3.91
CA ASN A 9 -11.21 -6.59 -5.21
C ASN A 9 -11.01 -5.07 -5.15
N VAL A 10 -11.62 -4.40 -4.17
CA VAL A 10 -11.67 -2.95 -4.10
C VAL A 10 -10.41 -2.36 -3.47
N GLY A 11 -9.70 -3.11 -2.64
CA GLY A 11 -8.49 -2.66 -1.99
C GLY A 11 -8.69 -1.56 -0.95
N LEU A 12 -7.59 -1.09 -0.41
CA LEU A 12 -7.58 -0.17 0.72
C LEU A 12 -8.16 1.22 0.42
N ASN A 13 -8.11 1.70 -0.83
CA ASN A 13 -8.55 3.05 -1.19
C ASN A 13 -10.05 3.29 -1.06
N ILE A 14 -10.86 2.40 -1.60
CA ILE A 14 -12.33 2.55 -1.56
C ILE A 14 -12.82 2.31 -0.14
N PHE A 15 -12.13 1.46 0.58
CA PHE A 15 -12.42 1.23 1.98
C PHE A 15 -12.23 2.50 2.82
N ASN A 16 -11.19 3.29 2.52
CA ASN A 16 -10.92 4.56 3.16
C ASN A 16 -12.06 5.57 2.92
N GLN A 17 -12.58 5.65 1.70
CA GLN A 17 -13.74 6.48 1.39
C GLN A 17 -14.98 6.06 2.19
N TYR A 18 -15.25 4.77 2.26
CA TYR A 18 -16.40 4.24 3.00
C TYR A 18 -16.30 4.56 4.50
N VAL A 19 -15.10 4.44 5.07
CA VAL A 19 -14.86 4.77 6.49
C VAL A 19 -15.05 6.25 6.75
N LEU A 20 -14.58 7.12 5.87
CA LEU A 20 -14.75 8.56 5.99
C LEU A 20 -16.22 8.97 5.92
N GLU A 21 -17.00 8.39 5.00
CA GLU A 21 -18.43 8.64 4.89
C GLU A 21 -19.20 8.19 6.14
N SER A 22 -18.83 7.06 6.74
CA SER A 22 -19.49 6.57 7.95
C SER A 22 -19.07 7.33 9.21
N LEU A 23 -17.90 7.97 9.22
CA LEU A 23 -17.45 8.82 10.33
C LEU A 23 -18.04 10.24 10.29
N ASP A 24 -18.35 10.76 9.12
CA ASP A 24 -18.94 12.09 8.95
C ASP A 24 -20.29 12.25 9.65
N GLU A 25 -21.05 11.18 9.81
CA GLU A 25 -22.31 11.20 10.52
C GLU A 25 -22.17 11.37 12.05
N SER A 26 -20.99 11.12 12.60
CA SER A 26 -20.78 11.08 14.04
C SER A 26 -19.88 12.17 14.62
N ILE A 27 -19.21 12.98 13.79
CA ILE A 27 -18.21 13.96 14.29
C ILE A 27 -18.31 15.29 13.54
N GLU A 28 -19.13 16.19 14.03
CA GLU A 28 -19.28 17.55 13.48
C GLU A 28 -18.08 18.48 13.70
N SER A 29 -17.05 18.04 14.45
CA SER A 29 -16.00 18.96 14.90
C SER A 29 -14.57 18.63 14.45
N ILE A 30 -14.34 17.52 13.76
CA ILE A 30 -13.00 17.16 13.25
C ILE A 30 -13.04 17.27 11.72
N LYS A 31 -12.36 18.30 11.18
CA LYS A 31 -12.09 18.33 9.74
C LYS A 31 -11.35 17.07 9.37
N PRO A 32 -11.91 16.20 8.51
CA PRO A 32 -11.20 15.02 8.07
C PRO A 32 -9.88 15.46 7.45
N VAL A 33 -8.77 14.90 7.94
CA VAL A 33 -7.52 14.98 7.23
C VAL A 33 -7.75 14.17 5.97
N ILE A 34 -8.02 14.87 4.87
CA ILE A 34 -8.17 14.22 3.56
C ILE A 34 -6.81 13.66 3.21
N LYS A 35 -6.62 12.37 3.47
CA LYS A 35 -5.47 11.66 2.93
C LYS A 35 -5.65 11.61 1.42
N PRO A 36 -4.64 11.99 0.63
CA PRO A 36 -4.73 11.91 -0.82
C PRO A 36 -5.06 10.47 -1.24
N ASP A 37 -5.97 10.33 -2.20
CA ASP A 37 -6.32 9.03 -2.76
C ASP A 37 -5.14 8.51 -3.59
N ILE A 38 -4.47 7.48 -3.07
CA ILE A 38 -3.32 6.88 -3.73
C ILE A 38 -3.78 5.73 -4.61
N LYS A 39 -3.49 5.82 -5.90
CA LYS A 39 -3.73 4.75 -6.86
C LYS A 39 -2.50 3.85 -6.91
N LEU A 40 -2.60 2.71 -6.27
CA LEU A 40 -1.55 1.70 -6.23
C LEU A 40 -2.01 0.47 -7.01
N ASP A 41 -1.27 0.14 -8.07
CA ASP A 41 -1.53 -1.01 -8.93
C ASP A 41 -0.33 -1.95 -8.87
N CYS A 42 -0.52 -3.12 -8.28
CA CYS A 42 0.52 -4.14 -8.09
C CYS A 42 0.19 -5.40 -8.88
N PHE A 43 1.24 -6.10 -9.36
CA PHE A 43 1.07 -7.36 -10.08
C PHE A 43 0.74 -8.56 -9.17
N TRP A 44 0.89 -8.43 -7.85
CA TRP A 44 0.56 -9.48 -6.89
C TRP A 44 -0.82 -9.31 -6.28
N GLY A 45 -1.42 -10.42 -5.84
CA GLY A 45 -2.68 -10.39 -5.11
C GLY A 45 -2.48 -10.05 -3.63
N SER A 46 -3.43 -9.33 -3.05
CA SER A 46 -3.41 -8.88 -1.65
C SER A 46 -4.81 -8.94 -1.07
N SER A 47 -5.02 -9.84 -0.11
CA SER A 47 -6.34 -9.98 0.53
C SER A 47 -6.26 -10.76 1.84
N ILE A 48 -7.36 -10.73 2.61
CA ILE A 48 -7.56 -11.63 3.75
C ILE A 48 -8.64 -12.62 3.33
N PRO A 49 -8.28 -13.89 3.05
CA PRO A 49 -9.26 -14.88 2.66
C PRO A 49 -10.26 -15.18 3.78
N LYS A 50 -11.49 -15.48 3.42
CA LYS A 50 -12.52 -15.94 4.37
C LYS A 50 -12.08 -17.21 5.11
N SER A 51 -11.30 -18.06 4.45
CA SER A 51 -10.73 -19.27 5.06
C SER A 51 -9.74 -18.98 6.20
N TYR A 52 -9.17 -17.80 6.22
CA TYR A 52 -8.25 -17.37 7.28
C TYR A 52 -8.95 -16.58 8.39
N VAL A 53 -9.78 -15.60 8.03
CA VAL A 53 -10.62 -14.83 8.96
C VAL A 53 -12.05 -14.90 8.47
N ASP A 54 -12.87 -15.71 9.12
CA ASP A 54 -14.22 -16.05 8.64
C ASP A 54 -15.20 -14.86 8.71
N ALA A 55 -15.20 -14.12 9.80
CA ALA A 55 -16.15 -13.03 10.01
C ALA A 55 -15.83 -11.80 9.15
N ASP A 56 -16.81 -11.34 8.38
CA ASP A 56 -16.67 -10.14 7.53
C ASP A 56 -16.26 -8.91 8.35
N SER A 57 -16.87 -8.73 9.54
CA SER A 57 -16.57 -7.62 10.44
C SER A 57 -15.11 -7.60 10.90
N GLU A 58 -14.53 -8.77 11.16
CA GLU A 58 -13.14 -8.88 11.58
C GLU A 58 -12.18 -8.56 10.43
N ARG A 59 -12.50 -9.01 9.20
CA ARG A 59 -11.71 -8.64 8.02
C ARG A 59 -11.74 -7.15 7.78
N ILE A 60 -12.92 -6.56 7.88
CA ILE A 60 -13.10 -5.10 7.74
C ILE A 60 -12.27 -4.34 8.77
N ASP A 61 -12.28 -4.76 10.02
CA ASP A 61 -11.49 -4.14 11.08
C ASP A 61 -10.00 -4.18 10.80
N ILE A 62 -9.50 -5.30 10.26
CA ILE A 62 -8.09 -5.42 9.89
C ILE A 62 -7.74 -4.45 8.76
N TYR A 63 -8.57 -4.36 7.72
CA TYR A 63 -8.35 -3.40 6.62
C TYR A 63 -8.35 -1.96 7.12
N LYS A 64 -9.31 -1.59 7.96
CA LYS A 64 -9.37 -0.26 8.58
C LYS A 64 -8.12 0.07 9.36
N ARG A 65 -7.68 -0.86 10.17
CA ARG A 65 -6.51 -0.70 11.00
C ARG A 65 -5.25 -0.48 10.16
N LEU A 66 -5.08 -1.25 9.08
CA LEU A 66 -3.95 -1.10 8.17
C LEU A 66 -3.93 0.26 7.47
N GLU A 67 -5.09 0.81 7.11
CA GLU A 67 -5.21 2.13 6.50
C GLU A 67 -4.67 3.26 7.38
N HIS A 68 -4.78 3.10 8.69
CA HIS A 68 -4.36 4.10 9.67
C HIS A 68 -3.03 3.79 10.33
N THR A 69 -2.35 2.73 9.92
CA THR A 69 -1.10 2.28 10.52
C THR A 69 0.09 2.78 9.69
N HIS A 70 1.00 3.51 10.34
CA HIS A 70 2.25 3.92 9.71
C HIS A 70 3.07 2.68 9.33
N HIS A 71 3.80 2.74 8.20
CA HIS A 71 4.53 1.57 7.70
C HIS A 71 5.48 0.95 8.71
N SER A 72 6.06 1.75 9.62
CA SER A 72 6.95 1.26 10.68
C SER A 72 6.25 0.42 11.75
N LYS A 73 4.91 0.46 11.81
CA LYS A 73 4.09 -0.23 12.82
C LYS A 73 3.25 -1.38 12.25
N VAL A 74 3.28 -1.58 10.94
CA VAL A 74 2.48 -2.62 10.29
C VAL A 74 2.87 -4.02 10.77
N ASP A 75 4.14 -4.28 11.04
CA ASP A 75 4.61 -5.59 11.54
C ASP A 75 4.05 -5.91 12.92
N GLU A 76 3.81 -4.92 13.77
CA GLU A 76 3.16 -5.12 15.08
C GLU A 76 1.71 -5.63 14.89
N VAL A 77 0.98 -5.03 13.93
CA VAL A 77 -0.38 -5.49 13.59
C VAL A 77 -0.34 -6.90 13.03
N LYS A 78 0.62 -7.19 12.16
CA LYS A 78 0.81 -8.52 11.58
C LYS A 78 1.01 -9.57 12.69
N ASP A 79 1.87 -9.30 13.66
CA ASP A 79 2.15 -10.23 14.75
C ASP A 79 0.90 -10.51 15.60
N GLU A 80 0.09 -9.49 15.87
CA GLU A 80 -1.20 -9.68 16.58
C GLU A 80 -2.17 -10.56 15.79
N ILE A 81 -2.23 -10.40 14.47
CA ILE A 81 -3.11 -11.19 13.61
C ILE A 81 -2.64 -12.65 13.56
N ILE A 82 -1.33 -12.88 13.46
CA ILE A 82 -0.75 -14.23 13.51
C ILE A 82 -1.05 -14.90 14.85
N ASP A 83 -0.91 -14.18 15.96
CA ASP A 83 -1.20 -14.72 17.29
C ASP A 83 -2.67 -15.14 17.42
N ARG A 84 -3.58 -14.40 16.79
CA ARG A 84 -5.02 -14.64 16.89
C ARG A 84 -5.53 -15.69 15.89
N PHE A 85 -5.06 -15.65 14.66
CA PHE A 85 -5.61 -16.45 13.56
C PHE A 85 -4.67 -17.53 13.02
N GLY A 86 -3.42 -17.53 13.44
CA GLY A 86 -2.41 -18.49 12.99
C GLY A 86 -1.58 -17.99 11.83
N GLU A 87 -0.87 -18.92 11.19
CA GLU A 87 0.04 -18.60 10.09
C GLU A 87 -0.66 -17.87 8.93
N LEU A 88 -0.05 -16.77 8.47
CA LEU A 88 -0.60 -15.96 7.39
C LEU A 88 -0.52 -16.67 6.03
N PRO A 89 -1.63 -16.69 5.27
CA PRO A 89 -1.53 -17.00 3.84
C PRO A 89 -0.64 -15.98 3.12
N GLU A 90 -0.03 -16.42 2.02
CA GLU A 90 0.83 -15.55 1.21
C GLU A 90 0.14 -14.26 0.75
N VAL A 91 -1.13 -14.36 0.29
CA VAL A 91 -1.90 -13.19 -0.16
C VAL A 91 -2.15 -12.20 0.98
N SER A 92 -2.26 -12.67 2.22
CA SER A 92 -2.42 -11.81 3.39
C SER A 92 -1.09 -11.17 3.78
N ASN A 93 0.01 -11.90 3.72
CA ASN A 93 1.33 -11.32 3.92
C ASN A 93 1.58 -10.20 2.89
N ASN A 94 1.21 -10.42 1.64
CA ASN A 94 1.27 -9.41 0.59
C ASN A 94 0.42 -8.18 0.92
N LEU A 95 -0.74 -8.37 1.54
CA LEU A 95 -1.59 -7.26 1.98
C LEU A 95 -0.88 -6.36 2.99
N PHE A 96 -0.21 -6.94 3.98
CA PHE A 96 0.55 -6.18 4.98
C PHE A 96 1.68 -5.39 4.32
N ILE A 97 2.42 -5.99 3.39
CA ILE A 97 3.48 -5.30 2.66
C ILE A 97 2.89 -4.19 1.76
N THR A 98 1.78 -4.45 1.09
CA THR A 98 1.07 -3.45 0.27
C THR A 98 0.62 -2.26 1.12
N ALA A 99 0.16 -2.51 2.34
CA ALA A 99 -0.18 -1.46 3.29
C ALA A 99 1.04 -0.61 3.67
N LYS A 100 2.20 -1.23 3.87
CA LYS A 100 3.46 -0.51 4.09
C LYS A 100 3.82 0.37 2.89
N ILE A 101 3.73 -0.17 1.69
CA ILE A 101 4.02 0.57 0.44
C ILE A 101 3.12 1.79 0.34
N ARG A 102 1.83 1.63 0.58
CA ARG A 102 0.86 2.73 0.54
C ARG A 102 1.19 3.82 1.55
N SER A 103 1.58 3.44 2.76
CA SER A 103 1.99 4.38 3.80
C SER A 103 3.23 5.19 3.39
N VAL A 104 4.22 4.55 2.79
CA VAL A 104 5.41 5.22 2.26
C VAL A 104 5.04 6.20 1.14
N LEU A 105 4.20 5.79 0.21
CA LEU A 105 3.75 6.66 -0.89
C LEU A 105 3.01 7.89 -0.36
N SER A 106 2.15 7.71 0.64
CA SER A 106 1.44 8.81 1.29
C SER A 106 2.42 9.80 1.94
N GLU A 107 3.39 9.30 2.66
CA GLU A 107 4.41 10.11 3.33
C GLU A 107 5.24 10.94 2.34
N LYS A 108 5.51 10.38 1.16
CA LYS A 108 6.30 11.03 0.11
C LYS A 108 5.44 11.83 -0.90
N ASN A 109 4.13 11.90 -0.68
CA ASN A 109 3.17 12.58 -1.57
C ASN A 109 3.16 12.03 -3.01
N ILE A 110 3.40 10.74 -3.16
CA ILE A 110 3.31 10.04 -4.43
C ILE A 110 1.89 9.50 -4.58
N LEU A 111 1.16 9.98 -5.59
CA LEU A 111 -0.28 9.71 -5.73
C LEU A 111 -0.59 8.51 -6.61
N ARG A 112 0.34 8.12 -7.48
CA ARG A 112 0.19 6.99 -8.39
C ARG A 112 1.44 6.14 -8.39
N CYS A 113 1.26 4.84 -8.24
CA CYS A 113 2.34 3.87 -8.29
C CYS A 113 1.86 2.64 -9.05
N LYS A 114 2.55 2.30 -10.11
CA LYS A 114 2.28 1.11 -10.91
C LYS A 114 3.48 0.18 -10.81
N ILE A 115 3.26 -1.01 -10.28
CA ILE A 115 4.30 -2.01 -10.04
C ILE A 115 4.04 -3.22 -10.93
N ARG A 116 4.97 -3.49 -11.83
CA ARG A 116 5.00 -4.67 -12.69
C ARG A 116 6.15 -5.57 -12.26
N GLU A 117 6.27 -6.73 -12.88
CA GLU A 117 7.29 -7.72 -12.49
C GLU A 117 8.72 -7.17 -12.49
N SER A 118 9.03 -6.24 -13.40
CA SER A 118 10.36 -5.66 -13.54
C SER A 118 10.38 -4.14 -13.69
N GLN A 119 9.29 -3.47 -13.36
CA GLN A 119 9.18 -2.03 -13.52
C GLN A 119 8.35 -1.39 -12.42
N ILE A 120 8.80 -0.22 -11.96
CA ILE A 120 8.05 0.64 -11.03
C ILE A 120 7.86 2.00 -11.70
N GLU A 121 6.62 2.47 -11.78
CA GLU A 121 6.26 3.79 -12.28
C GLU A 121 5.63 4.60 -11.15
N LEU A 122 6.12 5.82 -10.94
CA LEU A 122 5.74 6.68 -9.82
C LEU A 122 5.39 8.08 -10.32
N PHE A 123 4.35 8.68 -9.73
CA PHE A 123 3.93 10.04 -10.03
C PHE A 123 3.16 10.66 -8.85
N PRO A 124 3.37 11.94 -8.49
CA PRO A 124 4.50 12.79 -8.89
C PRO A 124 5.73 12.52 -8.03
N VAL A 125 6.90 12.68 -8.61
CA VAL A 125 8.18 12.56 -7.89
C VAL A 125 8.94 13.88 -8.02
N ASP A 126 9.47 14.37 -6.91
CA ASP A 126 10.40 15.50 -6.90
C ASP A 126 11.83 14.95 -6.99
N LEU A 127 12.44 15.15 -8.15
CA LEU A 127 13.77 14.64 -8.41
C LEU A 127 14.83 15.63 -7.90
N THR A 128 15.12 15.56 -6.60
CA THR A 128 16.23 16.29 -6.01
C THR A 128 17.56 15.62 -6.38
N GLU A 129 18.70 16.32 -6.18
CA GLU A 129 20.03 15.74 -6.42
C GLU A 129 20.24 14.47 -5.59
N GLU A 130 19.79 14.46 -4.34
CA GLU A 130 19.90 13.33 -3.43
C GLU A 130 19.10 12.13 -3.92
N VAL A 131 17.85 12.35 -4.32
CA VAL A 131 16.99 11.29 -4.88
C VAL A 131 17.58 10.79 -6.20
N ASN A 132 18.05 11.67 -7.05
CA ASN A 132 18.66 11.30 -8.32
C ASN A 132 19.87 10.38 -8.14
N LEU A 133 20.73 10.67 -7.16
CA LEU A 133 21.87 9.82 -6.84
C LEU A 133 21.44 8.44 -6.35
N ARG A 134 20.41 8.38 -5.50
CA ARG A 134 19.89 7.11 -4.97
C ARG A 134 19.26 6.24 -6.05
N ILE A 135 18.43 6.81 -6.93
CA ILE A 135 17.78 6.01 -7.97
C ILE A 135 18.73 5.57 -9.07
N LYS A 136 19.83 6.31 -9.33
CA LYS A 136 20.88 5.89 -10.26
C LYS A 136 21.59 4.61 -9.81
N THR A 137 21.62 4.32 -8.53
CA THR A 137 22.19 3.07 -8.02
C THR A 137 21.28 1.87 -8.35
N LEU A 138 19.97 2.10 -8.51
CA LEU A 138 19.00 1.08 -8.86
C LEU A 138 18.88 0.88 -10.37
N ASP A 139 18.82 1.99 -11.10
CA ASP A 139 18.66 2.00 -12.56
C ASP A 139 19.39 3.21 -13.15
N LYS A 140 20.52 2.99 -13.80
CA LYS A 140 21.32 4.07 -14.43
C LYS A 140 20.58 4.73 -15.58
N LYS A 141 19.60 4.07 -16.17
CA LYS A 141 18.86 4.52 -17.36
C LYS A 141 17.40 4.84 -17.03
N PHE A 142 17.12 5.19 -15.79
CA PHE A 142 15.74 5.54 -15.40
C PHE A 142 15.19 6.66 -16.29
N ILE A 143 13.88 6.65 -16.48
CA ILE A 143 13.17 7.67 -17.25
C ILE A 143 12.48 8.62 -16.26
N PHE A 144 12.72 9.91 -16.44
CA PHE A 144 12.05 10.95 -15.66
C PHE A 144 11.55 12.05 -16.59
N ARG A 145 10.25 12.27 -16.59
CA ARG A 145 9.63 13.32 -17.41
C ARG A 145 8.33 13.78 -16.78
N ASN A 146 8.16 15.10 -16.64
CA ASN A 146 6.95 15.70 -16.08
C ASN A 146 6.55 15.08 -14.74
N LYS A 147 7.52 14.97 -13.83
CA LYS A 147 7.37 14.38 -12.48
C LYS A 147 7.04 12.87 -12.48
N ARG A 148 7.01 12.23 -13.62
CA ARG A 148 6.84 10.78 -13.73
C ARG A 148 8.20 10.10 -13.75
N LEU A 149 8.41 9.19 -12.83
CA LEU A 149 9.63 8.37 -12.72
C LEU A 149 9.32 6.93 -13.09
N VAL A 150 10.12 6.37 -13.99
CA VAL A 150 10.03 4.95 -14.39
C VAL A 150 11.38 4.29 -14.12
N LEU A 151 11.36 3.27 -13.28
CA LEU A 151 12.52 2.44 -12.93
C LEU A 151 12.35 1.05 -13.54
N ASN A 152 13.39 0.55 -14.18
CA ASN A 152 13.42 -0.80 -14.76
C ASN A 152 14.45 -1.66 -14.03
N PHE A 153 14.12 -2.92 -13.85
CA PHE A 153 14.94 -3.88 -13.08
C PHE A 153 15.22 -5.12 -13.93
N LYS A 154 16.35 -5.78 -13.65
CA LYS A 154 16.73 -7.02 -14.34
C LYS A 154 15.99 -8.22 -13.78
N ASP A 155 15.82 -8.25 -12.45
CA ASP A 155 15.18 -9.37 -11.75
C ASP A 155 13.72 -9.06 -11.46
N VAL A 156 12.93 -10.13 -11.25
CA VAL A 156 11.52 -9.99 -10.87
C VAL A 156 11.43 -9.38 -9.47
N LEU A 157 10.62 -8.34 -9.34
CA LEU A 157 10.39 -7.66 -8.08
C LEU A 157 9.52 -8.53 -7.16
N THR A 158 9.77 -8.41 -5.86
CA THR A 158 8.93 -8.99 -4.82
C THR A 158 8.27 -7.86 -4.03
N PRO A 159 7.15 -8.11 -3.34
CA PRO A 159 6.53 -7.08 -2.49
C PRO A 159 7.52 -6.46 -1.50
N ASP A 160 8.32 -7.28 -0.83
CA ASP A 160 9.34 -6.81 0.12
C ASP A 160 10.41 -5.95 -0.55
N SER A 161 10.90 -6.35 -1.73
CA SER A 161 11.91 -5.58 -2.45
C SER A 161 11.38 -4.21 -2.87
N VAL A 162 10.12 -4.15 -3.31
CA VAL A 162 9.48 -2.89 -3.68
C VAL A 162 9.36 -1.96 -2.47
N TYR A 163 8.92 -2.48 -1.34
CA TYR A 163 8.85 -1.69 -0.11
C TYR A 163 10.24 -1.11 0.25
N GLY A 164 11.27 -1.93 0.22
CA GLY A 164 12.64 -1.49 0.50
C GLY A 164 13.13 -0.39 -0.44
N ILE A 165 12.86 -0.55 -1.74
CA ILE A 165 13.23 0.43 -2.76
C ILE A 165 12.51 1.77 -2.50
N LEU A 166 11.21 1.76 -2.31
CA LEU A 166 10.42 2.98 -2.12
C LEU A 166 10.77 3.69 -0.82
N ASN A 167 11.01 2.92 0.25
CA ASN A 167 11.34 3.49 1.55
C ASN A 167 12.74 4.11 1.59
N SER A 168 13.72 3.51 0.93
CA SER A 168 15.12 3.94 1.02
C SER A 168 15.59 4.87 -0.11
N SER A 169 14.94 4.86 -1.27
CA SER A 169 15.45 5.56 -2.46
C SER A 169 14.71 6.85 -2.82
N LEU A 170 13.59 7.09 -2.21
CA LEU A 170 12.77 8.28 -2.43
C LEU A 170 12.63 9.09 -1.15
#